data_d198fa0bea324e33897f05fdbd90a78e
#
_entry.id   d198fa0bea324e33897f05fdbd90a78e
#
_cell.length_a   1.000
_cell.length_b   1.000
_cell.length_c   1.000
_cell.angle_alpha   90.00
_cell.angle_beta   90.00
_cell.angle_gamma   90.00
#
_symmetry.space_group_name_H-M   'P 1'
#
loop_
_entity.id
_entity.type
_entity.pdbx_description
1 polymer ?
#
loop_
_entity_poly.entity_id
_entity_poly.type
_entity_poly.pdbx_seq_one_letter_code
_entity_poly.pdbx_strand_id
1 'polypeptide(L)'
;NMARDSFSISEIVISGPGVSDKDLKWLENKSRLLKKKNVSGKDITDAIGILTGTGCYSTVSYSLKGETSPYRLEIEVTERQPHNFALSARYDTQEAIAAGLELGFNAHRMNAPRAELTARLGFHPWLDLKFSMAPYYAPRFGVHYRIRGIGFSHSSIDAPTTAEDRTTRYQSVDFFLSESHSRAVSTRCYVSYDFYRPWVAYS
;
A
#
# COMPACT_ATOMS: atom_id res chain seq x y z
N ASN A 1 3.22 22.48 24.93
CA ASN A 1 1.90 23.00 24.48
C ASN A 1 1.94 23.65 23.09
N MET A 2 2.61 23.00 22.13
CA MET A 2 2.72 23.48 20.72
C MET A 2 1.40 23.60 19.96
N ALA A 3 0.28 23.15 20.52
CA ALA A 3 -1.00 23.16 19.82
C ALA A 3 -1.71 24.53 19.79
N ARG A 4 -1.24 25.54 20.51
CA ARG A 4 -1.84 26.86 20.59
C ARG A 4 -1.01 27.98 19.96
N ASP A 5 0.28 27.78 19.74
CA ASP A 5 1.13 28.81 19.20
C ASP A 5 1.12 28.73 17.68
N SER A 6 0.70 29.82 17.06
CA SER A 6 0.79 29.97 15.61
C SER A 6 2.10 30.66 15.25
N PHE A 7 2.80 30.12 14.26
CA PHE A 7 4.07 30.62 13.76
C PHE A 7 4.09 30.59 12.23
N SER A 8 5.07 31.22 11.61
CA SER A 8 5.25 31.12 10.15
C SER A 8 6.45 30.26 9.81
N ILE A 9 6.38 29.61 8.65
CA ILE A 9 7.47 28.81 8.08
C ILE A 9 8.02 29.56 6.88
N SER A 10 9.34 29.78 6.88
CA SER A 10 10.05 30.42 5.77
C SER A 10 10.48 29.43 4.69
N GLU A 11 10.83 28.22 5.11
CA GLU A 11 11.40 27.21 4.23
C GLU A 11 11.07 25.82 4.74
N ILE A 12 10.90 24.86 3.82
CA ILE A 12 10.79 23.44 4.12
C ILE A 12 11.97 22.73 3.45
N VAL A 13 12.67 21.92 4.23
CA VAL A 13 13.76 21.08 3.73
C VAL A 13 13.45 19.64 4.08
N ILE A 14 13.52 18.77 3.08
CA ILE A 14 13.43 17.33 3.27
C ILE A 14 14.80 16.73 3.01
N SER A 15 15.30 15.98 3.98
CA SER A 15 16.57 15.28 3.89
C SER A 15 16.38 13.78 4.09
N GLY A 16 17.21 13.01 3.41
CA GLY A 16 17.20 11.55 3.50
C GLY A 16 17.57 10.88 2.18
N PRO A 17 17.89 9.60 2.19
CA PRO A 17 18.18 8.84 0.98
C PRO A 17 16.99 8.88 0.01
N GLY A 18 17.25 8.97 -1.30
CA GLY A 18 16.24 8.92 -2.35
C GLY A 18 15.29 10.11 -2.47
N VAL A 19 15.40 11.12 -1.63
CA VAL A 19 14.61 12.35 -1.72
C VAL A 19 15.05 13.18 -2.92
N SER A 20 14.09 13.71 -3.67
CA SER A 20 14.30 14.58 -4.81
C SER A 20 13.61 15.94 -4.62
N ASP A 21 14.06 16.95 -5.38
CA ASP A 21 13.39 18.26 -5.40
C ASP A 21 11.91 18.18 -5.80
N LYS A 22 11.53 17.15 -6.57
CA LYS A 22 10.14 16.92 -6.94
C LYS A 22 9.31 16.47 -5.76
N ASP A 23 9.88 15.68 -4.85
CA ASP A 23 9.23 15.24 -3.62
C ASP A 23 8.97 16.43 -2.69
N LEU A 24 9.96 17.33 -2.58
CA LEU A 24 9.81 18.57 -1.84
C LEU A 24 8.69 19.44 -2.41
N LYS A 25 8.72 19.74 -3.71
CA LYS A 25 7.68 20.52 -4.38
C LYS A 25 6.29 19.90 -4.24
N TRP A 26 6.23 18.56 -4.31
CA TRP A 26 4.97 17.84 -4.10
C TRP A 26 4.44 18.05 -2.69
N LEU A 27 5.28 17.92 -1.65
CA LEU A 27 4.89 18.16 -0.27
C LEU A 27 4.45 19.60 -0.03
N GLU A 28 5.21 20.59 -0.52
CA GLU A 28 4.87 22.00 -0.42
C GLU A 28 3.49 22.31 -1.00
N ASN A 29 3.18 21.74 -2.17
CA ASN A 29 1.88 21.92 -2.81
C ASN A 29 0.75 21.22 -2.07
N LYS A 30 0.97 20.00 -1.58
CA LYS A 30 -0.04 19.21 -0.88
C LYS A 30 -0.34 19.78 0.50
N SER A 31 0.69 20.11 1.29
CA SER A 31 0.55 20.61 2.66
C SER A 31 0.14 22.08 2.72
N ARG A 32 0.49 22.87 1.70
CA ARG A 32 0.28 24.32 1.64
C ARG A 32 0.87 25.10 2.83
N LEU A 33 1.83 24.51 3.56
CA LEU A 33 2.40 25.11 4.77
C LEU A 33 3.00 26.49 4.49
N LEU A 34 3.77 26.64 3.38
CA LEU A 34 4.40 27.91 3.02
C LEU A 34 3.39 29.02 2.63
N LYS A 35 2.15 28.64 2.29
CA LYS A 35 1.09 29.60 1.94
C LYS A 35 0.31 30.11 3.14
N LYS A 36 0.48 29.49 4.30
CA LYS A 36 -0.20 29.88 5.54
C LYS A 36 0.61 30.92 6.29
N LYS A 37 -0.02 32.05 6.64
CA LYS A 37 0.58 33.06 7.53
C LYS A 37 0.80 32.52 8.94
N ASN A 38 -0.13 31.70 9.41
CA ASN A 38 -0.12 31.08 10.73
C ASN A 38 -0.19 29.56 10.55
N VAL A 39 0.87 28.89 10.96
CA VAL A 39 0.99 27.43 10.97
C VAL A 39 0.90 26.97 12.41
N SER A 40 0.12 25.95 12.65
CA SER A 40 0.01 25.27 13.94
C SER A 40 0.79 23.97 13.95
N GLY A 41 1.07 23.43 15.11
CA GLY A 41 1.66 22.10 15.25
C GLY A 41 0.82 21.01 14.58
N LYS A 42 -0.51 21.18 14.53
CA LYS A 42 -1.40 20.30 13.80
C LYS A 42 -1.14 20.32 12.29
N ASP A 43 -0.94 21.49 11.70
CA ASP A 43 -0.65 21.61 10.26
C ASP A 43 0.63 20.88 9.88
N ILE A 44 1.65 20.94 10.74
CA ILE A 44 2.89 20.18 10.54
C ILE A 44 2.64 18.68 10.66
N THR A 45 1.91 18.26 11.70
CA THR A 45 1.58 16.84 11.89
C THR A 45 0.78 16.28 10.72
N ASP A 46 -0.13 17.07 10.16
CA ASP A 46 -0.90 16.68 8.97
C ASP A 46 0.01 16.55 7.74
N ALA A 47 0.98 17.47 7.55
CA ALA A 47 1.96 17.39 6.47
C ALA A 47 2.86 16.15 6.60
N ILE A 48 3.34 15.85 7.81
CA ILE A 48 4.07 14.62 8.09
C ILE A 48 3.20 13.38 7.85
N GLY A 49 1.92 13.46 8.22
CA GLY A 49 0.93 12.41 7.96
C GLY A 49 0.75 12.12 6.47
N ILE A 50 0.78 13.15 5.63
CA ILE A 50 0.74 12.99 4.17
C ILE A 50 1.97 12.22 3.66
N LEU A 51 3.17 12.59 4.11
CA LEU A 51 4.41 11.87 3.76
C LEU A 51 4.38 10.41 4.21
N THR A 52 4.02 10.18 5.46
CA THR A 52 3.91 8.82 6.02
C THR A 52 2.88 8.00 5.27
N GLY A 53 1.75 8.62 4.90
CA GLY A 53 0.67 7.99 4.13
C GLY A 53 1.07 7.53 2.73
N THR A 54 2.16 8.06 2.16
CA THR A 54 2.70 7.56 0.89
C THR A 54 3.21 6.12 1.00
N GLY A 55 3.59 5.69 2.21
CA GLY A 55 4.20 4.38 2.48
C GLY A 55 5.60 4.20 1.90
N CYS A 56 6.25 5.29 1.46
CA CYS A 56 7.62 5.26 0.92
C CYS A 56 8.68 5.29 2.01
N TYR A 57 8.32 5.87 3.15
CA TYR A 57 9.24 6.08 4.26
C TYR A 57 8.85 5.21 5.45
N SER A 58 9.85 4.64 6.10
CA SER A 58 9.70 3.87 7.35
C SER A 58 9.59 4.80 8.55
N THR A 59 10.35 5.89 8.53
CA THR A 59 10.36 6.90 9.58
C THR A 59 10.34 8.29 8.96
N VAL A 60 9.56 9.18 9.55
CA VAL A 60 9.52 10.59 9.21
C VAL A 60 9.60 11.37 10.52
N SER A 61 10.67 12.11 10.71
CA SER A 61 10.86 13.01 11.84
C SER A 61 10.94 14.46 11.36
N TYR A 62 10.71 15.41 12.23
CA TYR A 62 10.83 16.82 11.89
C TYR A 62 11.39 17.64 13.05
N SER A 63 12.03 18.74 12.70
CA SER A 63 12.48 19.74 13.64
C SER A 63 12.23 21.15 13.09
N LEU A 64 11.97 22.08 13.99
CA LEU A 64 11.89 23.50 13.65
C LEU A 64 13.23 24.15 14.02
N LYS A 65 13.84 24.84 13.08
CA LYS A 65 15.09 25.56 13.26
C LYS A 65 14.85 27.06 13.18
N GLY A 66 15.53 27.79 14.06
CA GLY A 66 15.43 29.24 14.23
C GLY A 66 15.10 29.60 15.67
N GLU A 67 15.56 30.76 16.12
CA GLU A 67 15.28 31.25 17.47
C GLU A 67 13.93 31.95 17.56
N THR A 68 13.48 32.51 16.44
CA THR A 68 12.20 33.25 16.33
C THR A 68 11.53 32.93 15.00
N SER A 69 10.21 33.16 14.91
CA SER A 69 9.44 33.09 13.67
C SER A 69 9.93 34.14 12.65
N PRO A 70 10.08 33.81 11.36
CA PRO A 70 9.69 32.54 10.71
C PRO A 70 10.70 31.43 10.92
N TYR A 71 10.20 30.20 11.13
CA TYR A 71 11.03 29.02 11.33
C TYR A 71 11.35 28.31 10.00
N ARG A 72 12.45 27.56 9.98
CA ARG A 72 12.76 26.59 8.96
C ARG A 72 12.27 25.22 9.43
N LEU A 73 11.45 24.54 8.63
CA LEU A 73 10.99 23.18 8.90
C LEU A 73 11.93 22.19 8.23
N GLU A 74 12.67 21.44 9.03
CA GLU A 74 13.51 20.35 8.56
C GLU A 74 12.79 19.02 8.79
N ILE A 75 12.61 18.26 7.71
CA ILE A 75 11.98 16.93 7.72
C ILE A 75 13.06 15.93 7.34
N GLU A 76 13.31 14.99 8.23
CA GLU A 76 14.24 13.90 8.00
C GLU A 76 13.45 12.62 7.75
N VAL A 77 13.76 11.93 6.65
CA VAL A 77 13.08 10.72 6.26
C VAL A 77 14.05 9.56 6.13
N THR A 78 13.62 8.40 6.60
CA THR A 78 14.31 7.13 6.37
C THR A 78 13.49 6.31 5.38
N GLU A 79 14.13 5.84 4.34
CA GLU A 79 13.47 5.00 3.34
C GLU A 79 12.99 3.69 3.93
N ARG A 80 11.89 3.20 3.39
CA ARG A 80 11.46 1.83 3.62
C ARG A 80 12.32 0.89 2.76
N GLN A 81 12.60 -0.31 3.27
CA GLN A 81 13.30 -1.32 2.48
C GLN A 81 12.60 -1.52 1.13
N PRO A 82 13.37 -1.42 0.01
CA PRO A 82 12.78 -1.45 -1.33
C PRO A 82 12.26 -2.84 -1.72
N HIS A 83 12.82 -3.86 -1.11
CA HIS A 83 12.50 -5.25 -1.40
C HIS A 83 12.17 -5.98 -0.12
N ASN A 84 11.14 -6.80 -0.17
CA ASN A 84 10.83 -7.76 0.87
C ASN A 84 10.68 -9.15 0.25
N PHE A 85 11.15 -10.12 0.99
CA PHE A 85 11.03 -11.53 0.64
C PHE A 85 10.64 -12.28 1.90
N ALA A 86 9.60 -13.08 1.81
CA ALA A 86 9.20 -13.96 2.89
C ALA A 86 8.80 -15.34 2.34
N LEU A 87 9.24 -16.36 3.05
CA LEU A 87 8.81 -17.75 2.86
C LEU A 87 8.02 -18.16 4.10
N SER A 88 6.95 -18.88 3.91
CA SER A 88 6.15 -19.45 4.99
C SER A 88 5.79 -20.88 4.69
N ALA A 89 5.66 -21.68 5.73
CA ALA A 89 5.09 -23.02 5.65
C ALA A 89 4.03 -23.15 6.75
N ARG A 90 2.94 -23.81 6.40
CA ARG A 90 1.83 -24.08 7.31
C ARG A 90 1.43 -25.54 7.18
N TYR A 91 1.15 -26.14 8.31
CA TYR A 91 0.50 -27.46 8.38
C TYR A 91 -0.81 -27.30 9.14
N ASP A 92 -1.89 -27.80 8.59
CA ASP A 92 -3.14 -27.96 9.31
C ASP A 92 -3.87 -29.25 8.83
N THR A 93 -4.86 -29.64 9.62
CA THR A 93 -5.60 -30.89 9.36
C THR A 93 -6.53 -30.82 8.15
N GLN A 94 -6.87 -29.63 7.67
CA GLN A 94 -7.78 -29.45 6.53
C GLN A 94 -7.01 -29.30 5.22
N GLU A 95 -5.87 -28.61 5.26
CA GLU A 95 -5.10 -28.27 4.06
C GLU A 95 -3.80 -29.07 3.91
N ALA A 96 -3.51 -29.97 4.87
CA ALA A 96 -2.24 -30.69 4.95
C ALA A 96 -1.05 -29.69 5.00
N ILE A 97 -0.20 -29.70 3.99
CA ILE A 97 0.97 -28.81 3.91
C ILE A 97 0.69 -27.71 2.90
N ALA A 98 0.89 -26.45 3.30
CA ALA A 98 0.88 -25.32 2.41
C ALA A 98 2.19 -24.54 2.53
N ALA A 99 2.75 -24.12 1.40
CA ALA A 99 3.92 -23.25 1.31
C ALA A 99 3.50 -21.90 0.76
N GLY A 100 4.02 -20.82 1.35
CA GLY A 100 3.76 -19.45 0.91
C GLY A 100 5.03 -18.73 0.51
N LEU A 101 4.92 -17.89 -0.52
CA LEU A 101 5.95 -17.00 -1.01
C LEU A 101 5.39 -15.58 -1.08
N GLU A 102 6.11 -14.62 -0.53
CA GLU A 102 5.82 -13.21 -0.69
C GLU A 102 7.05 -12.49 -1.23
N LEU A 103 6.87 -11.73 -2.31
CA LEU A 103 7.86 -10.88 -2.91
C LEU A 103 7.29 -9.46 -3.01
N GLY A 104 8.02 -8.47 -2.51
CA GLY A 104 7.67 -7.08 -2.65
C GLY A 104 8.78 -6.28 -3.29
N PHE A 105 8.43 -5.47 -4.26
CA PHE A 105 9.29 -4.52 -4.92
C PHE A 105 8.71 -3.12 -4.75
N ASN A 106 9.41 -2.28 -3.99
CA ASN A 106 9.05 -0.89 -3.80
C ASN A 106 10.24 -0.05 -4.26
N ALA A 107 10.11 0.65 -5.36
CA ALA A 107 11.17 1.58 -5.73
C ALA A 107 11.18 2.81 -4.79
N HIS A 108 12.36 3.38 -4.57
CA HIS A 108 12.68 4.35 -3.53
C HIS A 108 11.99 5.73 -3.64
N ARG A 109 11.19 5.98 -4.67
CA ARG A 109 10.59 7.30 -4.91
C ARG A 109 9.09 7.27 -4.73
N MET A 110 8.52 8.41 -4.32
CA MET A 110 7.07 8.53 -4.13
C MET A 110 6.26 8.22 -5.39
N ASN A 111 6.79 8.56 -6.56
CA ASN A 111 6.18 8.26 -7.86
C ASN A 111 6.58 6.89 -8.44
N ALA A 112 7.39 6.14 -7.74
CA ALA A 112 7.94 4.89 -8.25
C ALA A 112 6.91 3.77 -8.29
N PRO A 113 7.08 2.83 -9.23
CA PRO A 113 6.25 1.65 -9.29
C PRO A 113 6.47 0.75 -8.07
N ARG A 114 5.39 0.08 -7.67
CA ARG A 114 5.39 -0.96 -6.65
C ARG A 114 4.82 -2.22 -7.26
N ALA A 115 5.45 -3.33 -7.00
CA ALA A 115 4.96 -4.63 -7.37
C ALA A 115 4.99 -5.54 -6.15
N GLU A 116 3.90 -6.24 -5.92
CA GLU A 116 3.76 -7.21 -4.85
C GLU A 116 3.28 -8.51 -5.48
N LEU A 117 3.94 -9.61 -5.16
CA LEU A 117 3.53 -10.95 -5.54
C LEU A 117 3.41 -11.77 -4.27
N THR A 118 2.26 -12.38 -4.08
CA THR A 118 2.06 -13.35 -3.01
C THR A 118 1.48 -14.62 -3.62
N ALA A 119 2.09 -15.75 -3.32
CA ALA A 119 1.67 -17.03 -3.81
C ALA A 119 1.57 -18.03 -2.67
N ARG A 120 0.60 -18.94 -2.78
CA ARG A 120 0.45 -20.08 -1.89
C ARG A 120 0.26 -21.33 -2.72
N LEU A 121 1.05 -22.33 -2.38
CA LEU A 121 0.95 -23.68 -2.91
C LEU A 121 0.38 -24.60 -1.81
N GLY A 122 -0.56 -25.43 -2.16
CA GLY A 122 -1.24 -26.32 -1.24
C GLY A 122 -2.55 -26.81 -1.85
N PHE A 123 -3.45 -27.33 -1.05
CA PHE A 123 -4.74 -27.84 -1.51
C PHE A 123 -5.61 -26.74 -2.16
N HIS A 124 -5.52 -25.52 -1.64
CA HIS A 124 -6.17 -24.34 -2.21
C HIS A 124 -5.11 -23.33 -2.69
N PRO A 125 -4.49 -23.55 -3.85
CA PRO A 125 -3.46 -22.66 -4.35
C PRO A 125 -4.05 -21.30 -4.74
N TRP A 126 -3.26 -20.26 -4.50
CA TRP A 126 -3.62 -18.93 -4.96
C TRP A 126 -2.39 -18.10 -5.33
N LEU A 127 -2.60 -17.15 -6.21
CA LEU A 127 -1.62 -16.17 -6.64
C LEU A 127 -2.27 -14.79 -6.58
N ASP A 128 -1.56 -13.85 -6.03
CA ASP A 128 -1.95 -12.45 -5.88
C ASP A 128 -0.82 -11.58 -6.44
N LEU A 129 -1.12 -10.81 -7.48
CA LEU A 129 -0.21 -9.91 -8.15
C LEU A 129 -0.76 -8.51 -8.08
N LYS A 130 -0.01 -7.59 -7.50
CA LYS A 130 -0.41 -6.20 -7.39
C LYS A 130 0.68 -5.32 -7.96
N PHE A 131 0.30 -4.48 -8.89
CA PHE A 131 1.16 -3.46 -9.46
C PHE A 131 0.52 -2.09 -9.27
N SER A 132 1.31 -1.11 -8.88
CA SER A 132 0.83 0.26 -8.76
C SER A 132 1.92 1.30 -8.98
N MET A 133 1.51 2.48 -9.41
CA MET A 133 2.39 3.64 -9.55
C MET A 133 1.63 4.91 -9.11
N ALA A 134 2.39 5.91 -8.68
CA ALA A 134 1.84 7.18 -8.25
C ALA A 134 2.54 8.31 -9.02
N PRO A 135 1.94 8.85 -10.07
CA PRO A 135 2.45 10.06 -10.69
C PRO A 135 2.49 11.21 -9.68
N TYR A 136 3.43 12.13 -9.84
CA TYR A 136 3.39 13.35 -9.05
C TYR A 136 2.07 14.08 -9.27
N TYR A 137 1.46 14.56 -8.19
CA TYR A 137 0.19 15.32 -8.18
C TYR A 137 -1.06 14.53 -8.58
N ALA A 138 -0.96 13.22 -8.71
CA ALA A 138 -2.11 12.35 -9.01
C ALA A 138 -2.25 11.25 -7.94
N PRO A 139 -3.44 10.68 -7.78
CA PRO A 139 -3.64 9.50 -6.96
C PRO A 139 -2.78 8.33 -7.46
N ARG A 140 -2.41 7.44 -6.56
CA ARG A 140 -1.80 6.16 -6.93
C ARG A 140 -2.83 5.32 -7.65
N PHE A 141 -2.49 4.85 -8.84
CA PHE A 141 -3.30 3.91 -9.57
C PHE A 141 -2.59 2.57 -9.73
N GLY A 142 -3.35 1.52 -9.94
CA GLY A 142 -2.76 0.20 -10.09
C GLY A 142 -3.76 -0.84 -10.53
N VAL A 143 -3.20 -2.03 -10.71
CA VAL A 143 -3.91 -3.25 -11.08
C VAL A 143 -3.59 -4.31 -10.03
N HIS A 144 -4.61 -5.03 -9.63
CA HIS A 144 -4.51 -6.15 -8.72
C HIS A 144 -5.14 -7.37 -9.39
N TYR A 145 -4.35 -8.39 -9.67
CA TYR A 145 -4.78 -9.63 -10.28
C TYR A 145 -4.72 -10.75 -9.25
N ARG A 146 -5.80 -11.49 -9.13
CA ARG A 146 -5.92 -12.62 -8.21
C ARG A 146 -6.38 -13.87 -8.94
N ILE A 147 -5.78 -14.99 -8.59
CA ILE A 147 -6.18 -16.32 -9.00
C ILE A 147 -6.31 -17.17 -7.73
N ARG A 148 -7.41 -17.89 -7.61
CA ARG A 148 -7.65 -18.81 -6.49
C ARG A 148 -8.28 -20.09 -7.00
N GLY A 149 -7.78 -21.24 -6.54
CA GLY A 149 -8.50 -22.50 -6.63
C GLY A 149 -9.48 -22.60 -5.46
N ILE A 150 -10.74 -22.79 -5.74
CA ILE A 150 -11.79 -23.00 -4.73
C ILE A 150 -12.32 -24.41 -4.95
N GLY A 151 -12.11 -25.28 -3.96
CA GLY A 151 -12.70 -26.60 -3.93
C GLY A 151 -14.11 -26.54 -3.32
N PHE A 152 -15.08 -27.13 -3.98
CA PHE A 152 -16.42 -27.33 -3.44
C PHE A 152 -16.70 -28.83 -3.37
N SER A 153 -16.97 -29.33 -2.17
CA SER A 153 -17.58 -30.65 -2.00
C SER A 153 -19.09 -30.49 -2.08
N HIS A 154 -19.71 -31.06 -3.07
CA HIS A 154 -21.16 -31.10 -3.20
C HIS A 154 -21.64 -32.53 -2.99
N SER A 155 -22.37 -32.78 -1.91
CA SER A 155 -23.14 -34.04 -1.77
C SER A 155 -24.52 -33.81 -2.37
N SER A 156 -24.85 -34.52 -3.41
CA SER A 156 -26.21 -34.55 -3.95
C SER A 156 -27.13 -35.26 -2.98
N ILE A 157 -28.30 -34.66 -2.71
CA ILE A 157 -29.34 -35.30 -1.88
C ILE A 157 -29.83 -36.61 -2.47
N ASP A 158 -29.78 -36.72 -3.80
CA ASP A 158 -30.25 -37.92 -4.54
C ASP A 158 -29.20 -39.02 -4.67
N ALA A 159 -27.93 -38.74 -4.42
CA ALA A 159 -26.84 -39.71 -4.45
C ALA A 159 -25.80 -39.41 -3.36
N PRO A 160 -26.07 -39.72 -2.10
CA PRO A 160 -25.21 -39.35 -0.97
C PRO A 160 -23.86 -40.06 -0.95
N THR A 161 -23.65 -41.04 -1.81
CA THR A 161 -22.40 -41.84 -1.88
C THR A 161 -21.37 -41.30 -2.90
N THR A 162 -21.72 -40.36 -3.74
CA THR A 162 -20.82 -39.73 -4.70
C THR A 162 -20.66 -38.25 -4.40
N ALA A 163 -19.71 -37.94 -3.53
CA ALA A 163 -19.26 -36.56 -3.38
C ALA A 163 -18.42 -36.20 -4.62
N GLU A 164 -18.96 -35.44 -5.54
CA GLU A 164 -18.17 -34.83 -6.61
C GLU A 164 -17.41 -33.62 -6.06
N ASP A 165 -16.10 -33.78 -5.90
CA ASP A 165 -15.21 -32.65 -5.61
C ASP A 165 -15.03 -31.84 -6.88
N ARG A 166 -15.74 -30.72 -6.95
CA ARG A 166 -15.58 -29.75 -8.06
C ARG A 166 -14.66 -28.63 -7.63
N THR A 167 -13.56 -28.49 -8.33
CA THR A 167 -12.66 -27.34 -8.16
C THR A 167 -13.04 -26.25 -9.16
N THR A 168 -13.31 -25.08 -8.65
CA THR A 168 -13.57 -23.90 -9.47
C THR A 168 -12.39 -22.95 -9.39
N ARG A 169 -11.95 -22.47 -10.53
CA ARG A 169 -10.93 -21.43 -10.62
C ARG A 169 -11.61 -20.06 -10.60
N TYR A 170 -11.34 -19.32 -9.56
CA TYR A 170 -11.71 -17.91 -9.46
C TYR A 170 -10.56 -17.04 -9.92
N GLN A 171 -10.87 -16.04 -10.74
CA GLN A 171 -9.92 -15.01 -11.16
C GLN A 171 -10.59 -13.65 -11.01
N SER A 172 -9.82 -12.66 -10.56
CA SER A 172 -10.28 -11.27 -10.53
C SER A 172 -9.19 -10.32 -11.00
N VAL A 173 -9.62 -9.25 -11.64
CA VAL A 173 -8.79 -8.11 -12.00
C VAL A 173 -9.43 -6.87 -11.42
N ASP A 174 -8.72 -6.18 -10.54
CA ASP A 174 -9.15 -4.93 -9.96
C ASP A 174 -8.31 -3.79 -10.51
N PHE A 175 -8.92 -2.75 -11.02
CA PHE A 175 -8.29 -1.47 -11.28
C PHE A 175 -8.60 -0.55 -10.12
N PHE A 176 -7.59 0.08 -9.55
CA PHE A 176 -7.79 0.94 -8.39
C PHE A 176 -7.10 2.29 -8.50
N LEU A 177 -7.72 3.26 -7.83
CA LEU A 177 -7.16 4.56 -7.51
C LEU A 177 -7.12 4.71 -6.00
N SER A 178 -6.00 5.16 -5.45
CA SER A 178 -5.90 5.40 -4.01
C SER A 178 -5.17 6.69 -3.72
N GLU A 179 -5.67 7.43 -2.74
CA GLU A 179 -5.07 8.66 -2.26
C GLU A 179 -5.02 8.65 -0.74
N SER A 180 -3.88 9.04 -0.19
CA SER A 180 -3.73 9.25 1.25
C SER A 180 -3.95 10.72 1.56
N HIS A 181 -4.88 11.00 2.46
CA HIS A 181 -5.23 12.35 2.90
C HIS A 181 -4.54 12.70 4.22
N SER A 182 -4.29 11.70 5.06
CA SER A 182 -3.57 11.83 6.33
C SER A 182 -3.02 10.46 6.75
N ARG A 183 -2.33 10.42 7.88
CA ARG A 183 -1.86 9.16 8.45
C ARG A 183 -2.99 8.16 8.73
N ALA A 184 -4.16 8.66 9.08
CA ALA A 184 -5.32 7.84 9.49
C ALA A 184 -6.37 7.68 8.39
N VAL A 185 -6.34 8.50 7.34
CA VAL A 185 -7.40 8.54 6.33
C VAL A 185 -6.80 8.35 4.93
N SER A 186 -7.27 7.33 4.26
CA SER A 186 -7.00 7.10 2.83
C SER A 186 -8.30 6.74 2.11
N THR A 187 -8.42 7.18 0.87
CA THR A 187 -9.54 6.81 -0.02
C THR A 187 -9.03 5.85 -1.08
N ARG A 188 -9.78 4.81 -1.34
CA ARG A 188 -9.52 3.88 -2.44
C ARG A 188 -10.82 3.64 -3.21
N CYS A 189 -10.78 3.88 -4.50
CA CYS A 189 -11.84 3.50 -5.44
C CYS A 189 -11.31 2.37 -6.30
N TYR A 190 -12.13 1.37 -6.58
CA TYR A 190 -11.75 0.26 -7.45
C TYR A 190 -12.93 -0.17 -8.32
N VAL A 191 -12.58 -0.73 -9.48
CA VAL A 191 -13.50 -1.44 -10.36
C VAL A 191 -12.96 -2.86 -10.48
N SER A 192 -13.79 -3.83 -10.17
CA SER A 192 -13.44 -5.25 -10.16
C SER A 192 -14.15 -5.98 -11.28
N TYR A 193 -13.45 -6.85 -11.95
CA TYR A 193 -14.01 -7.81 -12.89
C TYR A 193 -13.67 -9.22 -12.42
N ASP A 194 -14.70 -9.98 -12.08
CA ASP A 194 -14.60 -11.33 -11.53
C ASP A 194 -15.07 -12.36 -12.53
N PHE A 195 -14.32 -13.44 -12.69
CA PHE A 195 -14.72 -14.54 -13.54
C PHE A 195 -14.40 -15.88 -12.90
N TYR A 196 -15.33 -16.80 -13.09
CA TYR A 196 -15.31 -18.15 -12.55
C TYR A 196 -15.21 -19.14 -13.71
N ARG A 197 -14.30 -20.09 -13.60
CA ARG A 197 -14.16 -21.16 -14.56
C ARG A 197 -14.16 -22.49 -13.82
N PRO A 198 -15.09 -23.39 -14.13
CA PRO A 198 -15.03 -24.72 -13.55
C PRO A 198 -13.74 -25.41 -14.01
N TRP A 199 -13.04 -26.02 -13.09
CA TRP A 199 -11.90 -26.87 -13.40
C TRP A 199 -12.42 -28.29 -13.57
N VAL A 200 -12.54 -28.75 -14.81
CA VAL A 200 -12.80 -30.13 -15.06
C VAL A 200 -11.44 -30.83 -15.06
N ALA A 201 -11.17 -31.61 -14.02
CA ALA A 201 -10.07 -32.55 -14.06
C ALA A 201 -10.48 -33.66 -15.07
N TYR A 202 -9.85 -33.70 -16.24
CA TYR A 202 -9.95 -34.85 -17.11
C TYR A 202 -9.13 -35.97 -16.45
N SER A 203 -9.82 -36.96 -15.93
CA SER A 203 -9.25 -38.24 -15.51
C SER A 203 -8.94 -39.12 -16.70
#